data_92d88192efca2c716b77c7b14ab3a3b0
#
_entry.id   92d88192efca2c716b77c7b14ab3a3b0
#
_cell.length_a   1.000
_cell.length_b   1.000
_cell.length_c   1.000
_cell.angle_alpha   90.00
_cell.angle_beta   90.00
_cell.angle_gamma   90.00
#
_symmetry.space_group_name_H-M   'P 1'
#
loop_
_entity.id
_entity.type
_entity.pdbx_description
1 polymer ?
#
loop_
_entity_poly.entity_id
_entity_poly.type
_entity_poly.pdbx_seq_one_letter_code
_entity_poly.pdbx_strand_id
1 'polypeptide(L)'
;SIEYIKSDVKQVAKNGDDIEKLILEDGEVTGDLYLDCTGWKQLLIGDDNVDYTDRLFIDSALAGRVKYIDPDKEQHPYTDCEALEHGWRWRIPTRSRIGTGYCFNRHVTDPDEVADAFVKHWDNRISKDELKLLDWKPQRVKKFWKGNVVSIGLSAGFIEPLESTGLGLIIEAIKTLSKLLNDGYCSQYDRDYFNSRMISSYEQCIDYVNSHYSASDI
;
A
#
# COMPACT_ATOMS: atom_id res chain seq x y z
N SER A 1 -25.74 14.01 0.60
CA SER A 1 -25.97 12.69 1.23
C SER A 1 -24.94 11.69 0.70
N ILE A 2 -24.54 10.73 1.53
CA ILE A 2 -23.68 9.61 1.12
C ILE A 2 -24.60 8.41 1.00
N GLU A 3 -24.51 7.70 -0.13
CA GLU A 3 -25.18 6.43 -0.34
C GLU A 3 -24.16 5.30 -0.16
N TYR A 4 -24.51 4.26 0.59
CA TYR A 4 -23.71 3.07 0.77
C TYR A 4 -24.40 1.88 0.09
N ILE A 5 -23.72 1.32 -0.93
CA ILE A 5 -24.21 0.15 -1.68
C ILE A 5 -23.30 -1.03 -1.33
N LYS A 6 -23.86 -2.06 -0.69
CA LYS A 6 -23.16 -3.31 -0.40
C LYS A 6 -23.47 -4.32 -1.50
N SER A 7 -22.63 -4.34 -2.52
CA SER A 7 -22.76 -5.26 -3.64
C SER A 7 -21.40 -5.52 -4.29
N ASP A 8 -21.24 -6.66 -4.95
CA ASP A 8 -20.07 -6.96 -5.75
C ASP A 8 -20.21 -6.32 -7.14
N VAL A 9 -19.11 -5.73 -7.62
CA VAL A 9 -19.00 -5.29 -9.01
C VAL A 9 -18.77 -6.52 -9.89
N LYS A 10 -19.72 -6.85 -10.73
CA LYS A 10 -19.66 -7.99 -11.67
C LYS A 10 -19.01 -7.62 -12.98
N GLN A 11 -19.21 -6.37 -13.43
CA GLN A 11 -18.63 -5.89 -14.68
C GLN A 11 -18.43 -4.37 -14.65
N VAL A 12 -17.38 -3.92 -15.30
CA VAL A 12 -17.11 -2.49 -15.55
C VAL A 12 -17.36 -2.22 -17.04
N ALA A 13 -18.41 -1.48 -17.35
CA ALA A 13 -18.70 -1.05 -18.72
C ALA A 13 -17.86 0.20 -19.03
N LYS A 14 -17.02 0.14 -20.06
CA LYS A 14 -16.10 1.21 -20.45
C LYS A 14 -16.33 1.67 -21.89
N ASN A 15 -16.08 2.94 -22.14
CA ASN A 15 -15.96 3.55 -23.46
C ASN A 15 -14.58 4.24 -23.54
N GLY A 16 -13.61 3.58 -24.17
CA GLY A 16 -12.22 3.99 -24.13
C GLY A 16 -11.67 3.92 -22.70
N ASP A 17 -11.17 5.05 -22.19
CA ASP A 17 -10.64 5.18 -20.84
C ASP A 17 -11.71 5.53 -19.79
N ASP A 18 -12.92 5.90 -20.22
CA ASP A 18 -14.00 6.28 -19.33
C ASP A 18 -14.86 5.08 -18.92
N ILE A 19 -15.30 5.06 -17.67
CA ILE A 19 -16.31 4.14 -17.17
C ILE A 19 -17.69 4.77 -17.45
N GLU A 20 -18.53 4.05 -18.17
CA GLU A 20 -19.93 4.43 -18.38
C GLU A 20 -20.76 4.04 -17.17
N LYS A 21 -20.58 2.82 -16.66
CA LYS A 21 -21.27 2.30 -15.49
C LYS A 21 -20.58 1.09 -14.86
N LEU A 22 -20.88 0.85 -13.59
CA LEU A 22 -20.57 -0.37 -12.88
C LEU A 22 -21.82 -1.25 -12.82
N ILE A 23 -21.70 -2.49 -13.27
CA ILE A 23 -22.76 -3.49 -13.18
C ILE A 23 -22.55 -4.26 -11.89
N LEU A 24 -23.53 -4.16 -10.99
CA LEU A 24 -23.53 -4.81 -9.70
C LEU A 24 -24.33 -6.13 -9.78
N GLU A 25 -24.37 -6.85 -8.66
CA GLU A 25 -25.20 -8.05 -8.56
C GLU A 25 -26.70 -7.72 -8.70
N ASP A 26 -27.15 -6.60 -8.10
CA ASP A 26 -28.54 -6.18 -8.05
C ASP A 26 -28.73 -4.76 -8.62
N GLY A 27 -28.17 -4.46 -9.78
CA GLY A 27 -28.37 -3.18 -10.43
C GLY A 27 -27.13 -2.59 -11.09
N GLU A 28 -27.14 -1.29 -11.30
CA GLU A 28 -26.01 -0.58 -11.90
C GLU A 28 -25.78 0.77 -11.21
N VAL A 29 -24.55 1.26 -11.25
CA VAL A 29 -24.15 2.57 -10.73
C VAL A 29 -23.44 3.36 -11.81
N THR A 30 -23.84 4.62 -11.97
CA THR A 30 -23.18 5.60 -12.84
C THR A 30 -22.62 6.74 -12.01
N GLY A 31 -21.58 7.40 -12.53
CA GLY A 31 -20.94 8.54 -11.88
C GLY A 31 -20.10 9.34 -12.86
N ASP A 32 -19.84 10.59 -12.53
CA ASP A 32 -18.99 11.47 -13.33
C ASP A 32 -17.50 11.18 -13.09
N LEU A 33 -17.17 10.70 -11.88
CA LEU A 33 -15.81 10.34 -11.46
C LEU A 33 -15.85 9.09 -10.59
N TYR A 34 -14.94 8.17 -10.83
CA TYR A 34 -14.78 6.92 -10.08
C TYR A 34 -13.46 6.92 -9.33
N LEU A 35 -13.49 6.61 -8.05
CA LEU A 35 -12.28 6.42 -7.25
C LEU A 35 -12.03 4.91 -7.11
N ASP A 36 -10.95 4.43 -7.74
CA ASP A 36 -10.53 3.05 -7.59
C ASP A 36 -9.76 2.86 -6.28
N CYS A 37 -10.43 2.26 -5.30
CA CYS A 37 -9.86 1.83 -4.02
C CYS A 37 -9.94 0.31 -3.87
N THR A 38 -9.95 -0.45 -4.99
CA THR A 38 -10.13 -1.91 -4.99
C THR A 38 -8.86 -2.70 -4.66
N GLY A 39 -7.80 -2.02 -4.24
CA GLY A 39 -6.54 -2.62 -3.83
C GLY A 39 -5.81 -3.27 -5.01
N TRP A 40 -5.14 -4.37 -4.75
CA TRP A 40 -4.35 -5.09 -5.78
C TRP A 40 -5.14 -5.53 -7.02
N LYS A 41 -6.47 -5.52 -6.92
CA LYS A 41 -7.33 -5.88 -8.08
C LYS A 41 -7.30 -4.83 -9.18
N GLN A 42 -7.05 -3.56 -8.85
CA GLN A 42 -7.01 -2.45 -9.81
C GLN A 42 -8.22 -2.48 -10.77
N LEU A 43 -9.40 -2.79 -10.20
CA LEU A 43 -10.59 -3.18 -10.95
C LEU A 43 -11.04 -2.14 -11.96
N LEU A 44 -10.91 -0.86 -11.59
CA LEU A 44 -11.40 0.26 -12.39
C LEU A 44 -10.30 0.87 -13.25
N ILE A 45 -9.12 1.12 -12.64
CA ILE A 45 -7.99 1.78 -13.32
C ILE A 45 -7.29 0.86 -14.32
N GLY A 46 -7.27 -0.46 -14.05
CA GLY A 46 -6.52 -1.46 -14.82
C GLY A 46 -5.08 -1.63 -14.35
N ASP A 47 -4.39 -2.60 -14.93
CA ASP A 47 -3.11 -3.13 -14.50
C ASP A 47 -1.90 -2.65 -15.34
N ASP A 48 -2.02 -1.49 -16.00
CA ASP A 48 -0.89 -0.89 -16.71
C ASP A 48 0.08 -0.22 -15.72
N ASN A 49 1.02 -1.03 -15.21
CA ASN A 49 1.90 -0.69 -14.12
C ASN A 49 3.34 -0.41 -14.57
N VAL A 50 4.03 0.42 -13.77
CA VAL A 50 5.48 0.58 -13.75
C VAL A 50 6.01 -0.31 -12.64
N ASP A 51 6.92 -1.20 -12.99
CA ASP A 51 7.59 -2.15 -12.11
C ASP A 51 8.83 -1.50 -11.48
N TYR A 52 9.07 -1.74 -10.19
CA TYR A 52 10.22 -1.24 -9.45
C TYR A 52 11.05 -2.34 -8.78
N THR A 53 10.86 -3.60 -9.17
CA THR A 53 11.59 -4.75 -8.58
C THR A 53 13.10 -4.68 -8.79
N ASP A 54 13.57 -3.93 -9.78
CA ASP A 54 15.00 -3.65 -10.03
C ASP A 54 15.57 -2.56 -9.12
N ARG A 55 14.72 -1.76 -8.45
CA ARG A 55 15.10 -0.67 -7.55
C ARG A 55 14.80 -0.96 -6.08
N LEU A 56 13.82 -1.82 -5.82
CA LEU A 56 13.32 -2.16 -4.48
C LEU A 56 13.35 -3.67 -4.31
N PHE A 57 14.19 -4.15 -3.43
CA PHE A 57 14.46 -5.58 -3.27
C PHE A 57 13.67 -6.27 -2.16
N ILE A 58 12.97 -5.53 -1.30
CA ILE A 58 12.06 -6.11 -0.31
C ILE A 58 10.70 -6.35 -0.95
N ASP A 59 10.26 -7.60 -0.95
CA ASP A 59 9.05 -8.05 -1.63
C ASP A 59 8.09 -8.85 -0.75
N SER A 60 8.49 -9.13 0.49
CA SER A 60 7.73 -9.99 1.38
C SER A 60 7.83 -9.57 2.83
N ALA A 61 6.87 -10.00 3.64
CA ALA A 61 6.93 -9.89 5.08
C ALA A 61 6.21 -11.05 5.77
N LEU A 62 6.74 -11.50 6.89
CA LEU A 62 6.02 -12.33 7.85
C LEU A 62 5.37 -11.42 8.88
N ALA A 63 4.05 -11.34 8.90
CA ALA A 63 3.28 -10.47 9.76
C ALA A 63 2.57 -11.25 10.88
N GLY A 64 2.59 -10.70 12.09
CA GLY A 64 1.99 -11.34 13.24
C GLY A 64 1.53 -10.37 14.32
N ARG A 65 1.09 -10.93 15.43
CA ARG A 65 0.54 -10.19 16.58
C ARG A 65 1.12 -10.75 17.86
N VAL A 66 1.70 -9.88 18.67
CA VAL A 66 2.29 -10.25 19.96
C VAL A 66 1.47 -9.64 21.10
N LYS A 67 1.13 -10.43 22.09
CA LYS A 67 0.45 -9.95 23.30
C LYS A 67 1.44 -9.19 24.18
N TYR A 68 0.96 -8.15 24.85
CA TYR A 68 1.75 -7.48 25.89
C TYR A 68 2.04 -8.42 27.06
N ILE A 69 3.24 -8.35 27.61
CA ILE A 69 3.59 -8.90 28.93
C ILE A 69 3.40 -7.80 29.97
N ASP A 70 3.91 -6.62 29.68
CA ASP A 70 3.80 -5.43 30.53
C ASP A 70 3.37 -4.23 29.66
N PRO A 71 2.05 -3.96 29.56
CA PRO A 71 1.55 -2.88 28.72
C PRO A 71 2.14 -1.52 29.06
N ASP A 72 2.43 -1.25 30.35
CA ASP A 72 2.96 0.03 30.79
C ASP A 72 4.38 0.32 30.27
N LYS A 73 5.15 -0.74 29.99
CA LYS A 73 6.48 -0.65 29.42
C LYS A 73 6.55 -0.84 27.92
N GLU A 74 5.64 -1.63 27.36
CA GLU A 74 5.69 -2.02 25.96
C GLU A 74 4.79 -1.17 25.05
N GLN A 75 3.81 -0.45 25.61
CA GLN A 75 2.89 0.40 24.87
C GLN A 75 3.44 1.84 24.81
N HIS A 76 3.89 2.25 23.64
CA HIS A 76 4.37 3.61 23.37
C HIS A 76 3.75 4.15 22.08
N PRO A 77 3.71 5.49 21.87
CA PRO A 77 2.96 6.13 20.78
C PRO A 77 3.76 6.23 19.47
N TYR A 78 4.71 5.35 19.24
CA TYR A 78 5.53 5.34 18.03
C TYR A 78 5.70 3.92 17.49
N THR A 79 6.08 3.83 16.22
CA THR A 79 6.50 2.60 15.56
C THR A 79 8.01 2.44 15.70
N ASP A 80 8.45 1.28 16.12
CA ASP A 80 9.86 0.90 16.03
C ASP A 80 10.12 0.19 14.70
N CYS A 81 11.19 0.58 14.03
CA CYS A 81 11.79 -0.15 12.93
C CYS A 81 13.19 -0.57 13.32
N GLU A 82 13.54 -1.83 13.12
CA GLU A 82 14.82 -2.39 13.50
C GLU A 82 15.39 -3.23 12.36
N ALA A 83 16.64 -2.96 11.99
CA ALA A 83 17.37 -3.78 11.04
C ALA A 83 17.73 -5.13 11.67
N LEU A 84 17.49 -6.21 10.93
CA LEU A 84 17.78 -7.59 11.31
C LEU A 84 18.57 -8.28 10.19
N GLU A 85 19.06 -9.48 10.44
CA GLU A 85 19.94 -10.23 9.54
C GLU A 85 19.40 -10.40 8.11
N HIS A 86 18.08 -10.60 7.95
CA HIS A 86 17.46 -10.85 6.64
C HIS A 86 16.67 -9.67 6.10
N GLY A 87 16.73 -8.50 6.77
CA GLY A 87 15.96 -7.32 6.39
C GLY A 87 15.62 -6.46 7.60
N TRP A 88 14.36 -6.10 7.80
CA TRP A 88 13.96 -5.25 8.92
C TRP A 88 12.58 -5.64 9.47
N ARG A 89 12.36 -5.34 10.75
CA ARG A 89 11.07 -5.54 11.39
C ARG A 89 10.41 -4.24 11.77
N TRP A 90 9.09 -4.24 11.75
CA TRP A 90 8.30 -3.21 12.43
C TRP A 90 7.71 -3.74 13.73
N ARG A 91 7.53 -2.83 14.68
CA ARG A 91 6.80 -3.03 15.93
C ARG A 91 5.86 -1.86 16.14
N ILE A 92 4.56 -2.11 16.10
CA ILE A 92 3.49 -1.11 16.20
C ILE A 92 2.65 -1.44 17.44
N PRO A 93 2.90 -0.76 18.57
CA PRO A 93 2.05 -0.89 19.74
C PRO A 93 0.66 -0.34 19.43
N THR A 94 -0.36 -1.17 19.66
CA THR A 94 -1.75 -0.78 19.52
C THR A 94 -2.43 -0.86 20.91
N ARG A 95 -3.71 -0.50 21.01
CA ARG A 95 -4.41 -0.51 22.29
C ARG A 95 -4.40 -1.87 23.01
N SER A 96 -4.41 -2.98 22.30
CA SER A 96 -4.59 -4.32 22.87
C SER A 96 -3.47 -5.31 22.57
N ARG A 97 -2.53 -4.96 21.68
CA ARG A 97 -1.49 -5.85 21.21
C ARG A 97 -0.39 -5.09 20.47
N ILE A 98 0.70 -5.74 20.22
CA ILE A 98 1.74 -5.29 19.31
C ILE A 98 1.45 -5.91 17.92
N GLY A 99 1.28 -5.06 16.89
CA GLY A 99 1.38 -5.49 15.50
C GLY A 99 2.84 -5.54 15.10
N THR A 100 3.29 -6.62 14.49
CA THR A 100 4.70 -6.75 14.10
C THR A 100 4.83 -7.50 12.78
N GLY A 101 5.92 -7.29 12.09
CA GLY A 101 6.28 -8.07 10.92
C GLY A 101 7.74 -7.89 10.56
N TYR A 102 8.26 -8.89 9.86
CA TYR A 102 9.64 -8.96 9.40
C TYR A 102 9.63 -8.90 7.87
N CYS A 103 10.11 -7.80 7.33
CA CYS A 103 10.28 -7.59 5.90
C CYS A 103 11.59 -8.21 5.41
N PHE A 104 11.52 -8.90 4.28
CA PHE A 104 12.67 -9.58 3.69
C PHE A 104 12.48 -9.78 2.18
N ASN A 105 13.54 -10.25 1.51
CA ASN A 105 13.47 -10.67 0.12
C ASN A 105 13.38 -12.19 0.05
N ARG A 106 12.22 -12.72 -0.39
CA ARG A 106 11.98 -14.16 -0.48
C ARG A 106 12.78 -14.88 -1.58
N HIS A 107 13.39 -14.14 -2.49
CA HIS A 107 14.27 -14.71 -3.52
C HIS A 107 15.72 -14.88 -3.02
N VAL A 108 16.04 -14.29 -1.86
CA VAL A 108 17.35 -14.36 -1.22
C VAL A 108 17.32 -15.24 0.01
N THR A 109 16.24 -15.14 0.81
CA THR A 109 16.12 -15.87 2.09
C THR A 109 14.85 -16.69 2.13
N ASP A 110 14.96 -17.93 2.61
CA ASP A 110 13.81 -18.82 2.79
C ASP A 110 12.85 -18.25 3.85
N PRO A 111 11.55 -18.15 3.57
CA PRO A 111 10.56 -17.69 4.55
C PRO A 111 10.55 -18.47 5.87
N ASP A 112 10.87 -19.77 5.85
CA ASP A 112 10.95 -20.58 7.08
C ASP A 112 12.15 -20.20 7.95
N GLU A 113 13.28 -19.84 7.36
CA GLU A 113 14.45 -19.33 8.06
C GLU A 113 14.15 -17.97 8.71
N VAL A 114 13.50 -17.07 7.98
CA VAL A 114 13.03 -15.78 8.53
C VAL A 114 12.03 -15.99 9.66
N ALA A 115 11.13 -16.98 9.53
CA ALA A 115 10.16 -17.30 10.58
C ALA A 115 10.85 -17.80 11.87
N ASP A 116 11.85 -18.66 11.77
CA ASP A 116 12.64 -19.12 12.92
C ASP A 116 13.36 -17.96 13.62
N ALA A 117 14.02 -17.11 12.84
CA ALA A 117 14.69 -15.93 13.36
C ALA A 117 13.71 -14.97 14.04
N PHE A 118 12.52 -14.79 13.45
CA PHE A 118 11.51 -13.89 13.98
C PHE A 118 10.84 -14.40 15.26
N VAL A 119 10.54 -15.69 15.34
CA VAL A 119 10.02 -16.32 16.58
C VAL A 119 11.03 -16.19 17.70
N LYS A 120 12.32 -16.45 17.41
CA LYS A 120 13.42 -16.29 18.37
C LYS A 120 13.58 -14.83 18.82
N HIS A 121 13.49 -13.87 17.90
CA HIS A 121 13.55 -12.44 18.20
C HIS A 121 12.47 -12.00 19.19
N TRP A 122 11.29 -12.61 19.15
CA TRP A 122 10.20 -12.38 20.08
C TRP A 122 10.21 -13.30 21.31
N ASP A 123 11.32 -13.94 21.66
CA ASP A 123 11.43 -14.87 22.80
C ASP A 123 10.32 -15.93 22.82
N ASN A 124 9.94 -16.44 21.66
CA ASN A 124 8.84 -17.40 21.46
C ASN A 124 7.45 -16.90 21.95
N ARG A 125 7.24 -15.57 21.99
CA ARG A 125 5.94 -14.95 22.28
C ARG A 125 4.95 -15.04 21.12
N ILE A 126 5.41 -15.46 19.96
CA ILE A 126 4.65 -15.76 18.75
C ILE A 126 5.16 -17.08 18.19
N SER A 127 4.29 -17.87 17.61
CA SER A 127 4.65 -19.12 16.93
C SER A 127 4.59 -18.98 15.40
N LYS A 128 5.25 -19.88 14.67
CA LYS A 128 5.27 -19.84 13.20
C LYS A 128 3.87 -19.89 12.58
N ASP A 129 2.97 -20.68 13.13
CA ASP A 129 1.58 -20.85 12.67
C ASP A 129 0.72 -19.60 12.88
N GLU A 130 1.14 -18.67 13.73
CA GLU A 130 0.52 -17.35 13.92
C GLU A 130 1.05 -16.29 12.93
N LEU A 131 2.10 -16.61 12.17
CA LEU A 131 2.68 -15.72 11.18
C LEU A 131 1.93 -15.86 9.84
N LYS A 132 1.67 -14.72 9.22
CA LYS A 132 1.10 -14.66 7.89
C LYS A 132 2.15 -14.13 6.91
N LEU A 133 2.47 -14.93 5.90
CA LEU A 133 3.27 -14.45 4.78
C LEU A 133 2.43 -13.46 3.96
N LEU A 134 2.98 -12.29 3.76
CA LEU A 134 2.51 -11.26 2.85
C LEU A 134 3.56 -11.12 1.77
N ASP A 135 3.12 -11.03 0.52
CA ASP A 135 3.99 -10.77 -0.62
C ASP A 135 3.39 -9.67 -1.50
N TRP A 136 4.25 -8.93 -2.14
CA TRP A 136 3.87 -7.86 -3.04
C TRP A 136 4.90 -7.66 -4.14
N LYS A 137 4.47 -7.00 -5.19
CA LYS A 137 5.34 -6.48 -6.23
C LYS A 137 5.44 -4.97 -6.05
N PRO A 138 6.64 -4.40 -5.84
CA PRO A 138 6.80 -2.95 -5.82
C PRO A 138 6.43 -2.37 -7.18
N GLN A 139 5.35 -1.59 -7.23
CA GLN A 139 4.83 -1.06 -8.49
C GLN A 139 3.90 0.12 -8.27
N ARG A 140 3.65 0.89 -9.33
CA ARG A 140 2.58 1.88 -9.42
C ARG A 140 1.90 1.82 -10.79
N VAL A 141 0.68 2.33 -10.88
CA VAL A 141 0.06 2.56 -12.18
C VAL A 141 0.84 3.60 -13.00
N LYS A 142 0.85 3.48 -14.32
CA LYS A 142 1.48 4.50 -15.18
C LYS A 142 0.74 5.83 -15.11
N LYS A 143 -0.59 5.80 -15.02
CA LYS A 143 -1.46 6.96 -14.86
C LYS A 143 -2.39 6.75 -13.67
N PHE A 144 -2.32 7.63 -12.70
CA PHE A 144 -3.19 7.62 -11.51
C PHE A 144 -4.59 8.15 -11.80
N TRP A 145 -4.71 9.06 -12.75
CA TRP A 145 -5.98 9.56 -13.28
C TRP A 145 -6.03 9.29 -14.77
N LYS A 146 -6.95 8.42 -15.19
CA LYS A 146 -7.14 7.98 -16.57
C LYS A 146 -8.64 8.04 -16.90
N GLY A 147 -9.01 8.84 -17.90
CA GLY A 147 -10.41 9.11 -18.19
C GLY A 147 -11.14 9.71 -16.98
N ASN A 148 -12.22 9.09 -16.56
CA ASN A 148 -12.97 9.45 -15.36
C ASN A 148 -12.66 8.56 -14.14
N VAL A 149 -11.47 7.92 -14.11
CA VAL A 149 -11.04 7.04 -13.03
C VAL A 149 -9.78 7.57 -12.36
N VAL A 150 -9.79 7.66 -11.02
CA VAL A 150 -8.63 7.97 -10.19
C VAL A 150 -8.33 6.80 -9.26
N SER A 151 -7.10 6.29 -9.30
CA SER A 151 -6.65 5.23 -8.38
C SER A 151 -6.05 5.82 -7.10
N ILE A 152 -6.42 5.24 -5.94
CA ILE A 152 -5.94 5.65 -4.61
C ILE A 152 -5.63 4.42 -3.77
N GLY A 153 -4.55 4.48 -2.99
CA GLY A 153 -4.11 3.37 -2.15
C GLY A 153 -3.45 2.25 -2.93
N LEU A 154 -3.71 1.00 -2.56
CA LEU A 154 -3.06 -0.15 -3.21
C LEU A 154 -3.44 -0.34 -4.68
N SER A 155 -4.55 0.23 -5.13
CA SER A 155 -4.89 0.26 -6.56
C SER A 155 -4.02 1.24 -7.35
N ALA A 156 -3.47 2.25 -6.69
CA ALA A 156 -2.53 3.20 -7.27
C ALA A 156 -1.09 2.64 -7.32
N GLY A 157 -0.73 1.83 -6.34
CA GLY A 157 0.59 1.20 -6.24
C GLY A 157 1.00 0.93 -4.80
N PHE A 158 2.14 0.29 -4.67
CA PHE A 158 2.77 0.00 -3.39
C PHE A 158 4.29 -0.08 -3.57
N ILE A 159 5.01 0.43 -2.59
CA ILE A 159 6.48 0.41 -2.55
C ILE A 159 6.89 -0.70 -1.57
N GLU A 160 6.89 -0.36 -0.29
CA GLU A 160 7.09 -1.27 0.83
C GLU A 160 6.56 -0.61 2.12
N PRO A 161 6.49 -1.34 3.26
CA PRO A 161 5.94 -0.79 4.50
C PRO A 161 6.80 0.26 5.20
N LEU A 162 8.09 0.40 4.84
CA LEU A 162 9.03 1.29 5.53
C LEU A 162 8.52 2.73 5.56
N GLU A 163 8.59 3.36 6.74
CA GLU A 163 8.17 4.75 7.00
C GLU A 163 6.70 5.07 6.66
N SER A 164 5.87 4.02 6.46
CA SER A 164 4.45 4.19 6.12
C SER A 164 4.21 5.06 4.88
N THR A 165 5.12 5.03 3.92
CA THR A 165 5.06 5.81 2.66
C THR A 165 3.73 5.67 1.95
N GLY A 166 3.12 4.47 1.98
CA GLY A 166 1.80 4.22 1.39
C GLY A 166 0.69 5.13 1.96
N LEU A 167 0.69 5.40 3.27
CA LEU A 167 -0.28 6.33 3.88
C LEU A 167 -0.01 7.77 3.46
N GLY A 168 1.26 8.17 3.37
CA GLY A 168 1.65 9.48 2.86
C GLY A 168 1.16 9.72 1.44
N LEU A 169 1.34 8.73 0.56
CA LEU A 169 0.88 8.78 -0.83
C LEU A 169 -0.65 8.87 -0.96
N ILE A 170 -1.40 8.16 -0.12
CA ILE A 170 -2.87 8.27 -0.06
C ILE A 170 -3.28 9.69 0.34
N ILE A 171 -2.67 10.25 1.38
CA ILE A 171 -2.98 11.61 1.86
C ILE A 171 -2.67 12.65 0.77
N GLU A 172 -1.54 12.52 0.09
CA GLU A 172 -1.15 13.40 -1.00
C GLU A 172 -2.14 13.33 -2.17
N ALA A 173 -2.55 12.12 -2.56
CA ALA A 173 -3.56 11.92 -3.61
C ALA A 173 -4.89 12.59 -3.24
N ILE A 174 -5.39 12.36 -2.01
CA ILE A 174 -6.65 12.95 -1.54
C ILE A 174 -6.58 14.48 -1.52
N LYS A 175 -5.49 15.05 -0.97
CA LYS A 175 -5.31 16.51 -0.90
C LYS A 175 -5.27 17.14 -2.30
N THR A 176 -4.48 16.56 -3.20
CA THR A 176 -4.34 17.08 -4.56
C THR A 176 -5.65 16.99 -5.32
N LEU A 177 -6.31 15.83 -5.27
CA LEU A 177 -7.60 15.62 -5.94
C LEU A 177 -8.69 16.56 -5.38
N SER A 178 -8.82 16.65 -4.04
CA SER A 178 -9.80 17.52 -3.40
C SER A 178 -9.62 18.98 -3.78
N LYS A 179 -8.38 19.45 -3.90
CA LYS A 179 -8.11 20.81 -4.36
C LYS A 179 -8.59 21.03 -5.79
N LEU A 180 -8.23 20.14 -6.71
CA LEU A 180 -8.65 20.24 -8.12
C LEU A 180 -10.18 20.23 -8.27
N LEU A 181 -10.86 19.33 -7.56
CA LEU A 181 -12.32 19.23 -7.60
C LEU A 181 -13.02 20.47 -7.00
N ASN A 182 -12.50 21.02 -5.89
CA ASN A 182 -13.06 22.23 -5.27
C ASN A 182 -12.90 23.48 -6.16
N ASP A 183 -11.83 23.56 -6.91
CA ASP A 183 -11.55 24.63 -7.86
C ASP A 183 -12.35 24.46 -9.17
N GLY A 184 -13.12 23.35 -9.30
CA GLY A 184 -13.91 23.04 -10.49
C GLY A 184 -13.07 22.53 -11.66
N TYR A 185 -11.85 22.10 -11.42
CA TYR A 185 -10.92 21.64 -12.43
C TYR A 185 -11.09 20.13 -12.69
N CYS A 186 -11.40 19.77 -13.94
CA CYS A 186 -11.43 18.39 -14.44
C CYS A 186 -10.97 18.32 -15.90
N SER A 187 -10.16 19.29 -16.33
CA SER A 187 -9.58 19.32 -17.67
C SER A 187 -8.50 18.28 -17.87
N GLN A 188 -8.06 18.08 -19.10
CA GLN A 188 -6.90 17.23 -19.37
C GLN A 188 -5.65 17.75 -18.67
N TYR A 189 -5.46 19.07 -18.59
CA TYR A 189 -4.34 19.68 -17.87
C TYR A 189 -4.34 19.32 -16.38
N ASP A 190 -5.50 19.28 -15.72
CA ASP A 190 -5.61 18.94 -14.30
C ASP A 190 -5.31 17.46 -14.06
N ARG A 191 -5.73 16.58 -14.98
CA ARG A 191 -5.38 15.15 -14.94
C ARG A 191 -3.87 14.96 -15.10
N ASP A 192 -3.25 15.66 -16.04
CA ASP A 192 -1.81 15.58 -16.30
C ASP A 192 -1.02 16.14 -15.09
N TYR A 193 -1.49 17.22 -14.48
CA TYR A 193 -0.92 17.76 -13.24
C TYR A 193 -1.01 16.73 -12.10
N PHE A 194 -2.18 16.14 -11.87
CA PHE A 194 -2.37 15.11 -10.84
C PHE A 194 -1.43 13.93 -11.08
N ASN A 195 -1.37 13.42 -12.32
CA ASN A 195 -0.49 12.32 -12.70
C ASN A 195 0.97 12.65 -12.44
N SER A 196 1.44 13.82 -12.89
CA SER A 196 2.82 14.25 -12.70
C SER A 196 3.17 14.40 -11.21
N ARG A 197 2.24 14.95 -10.42
CA ARG A 197 2.41 15.10 -8.98
C ARG A 197 2.55 13.76 -8.28
N MET A 198 1.66 12.81 -8.57
CA MET A 198 1.69 11.49 -7.98
C MET A 198 2.92 10.68 -8.42
N ILE A 199 3.31 10.76 -9.70
CA ILE A 199 4.55 10.14 -10.19
C ILE A 199 5.74 10.65 -9.40
N SER A 200 5.88 11.99 -9.27
CA SER A 200 6.98 12.59 -8.50
C SER A 200 6.97 12.15 -7.03
N SER A 201 5.79 12.04 -6.41
CA SER A 201 5.68 11.60 -5.02
C SER A 201 6.12 10.13 -4.85
N TYR A 202 5.76 9.24 -5.78
CA TYR A 202 6.23 7.84 -5.77
C TYR A 202 7.75 7.74 -5.95
N GLU A 203 8.33 8.46 -6.93
CA GLU A 203 9.77 8.46 -7.16
C GLU A 203 10.54 8.97 -5.93
N GLN A 204 10.07 10.05 -5.31
CA GLN A 204 10.67 10.56 -4.07
C GLN A 204 10.58 9.57 -2.90
N CYS A 205 9.46 8.85 -2.75
CA CYS A 205 9.33 7.81 -1.74
C CYS A 205 10.29 6.64 -2.00
N ILE A 206 10.49 6.25 -3.26
CA ILE A 206 11.43 5.18 -3.62
C ILE A 206 12.87 5.60 -3.30
N ASP A 207 13.26 6.82 -3.66
CA ASP A 207 14.60 7.33 -3.34
C ASP A 207 14.81 7.44 -1.82
N TYR A 208 13.78 7.85 -1.10
CA TYR A 208 13.80 7.93 0.37
C TYR A 208 13.95 6.54 1.01
N VAL A 209 13.19 5.55 0.57
CA VAL A 209 13.31 4.17 1.03
C VAL A 209 14.71 3.62 0.73
N ASN A 210 15.22 3.81 -0.48
CA ASN A 210 16.56 3.36 -0.86
C ASN A 210 17.66 4.02 -0.03
N SER A 211 17.47 5.26 0.45
CA SER A 211 18.44 5.94 1.30
C SER A 211 18.65 5.23 2.64
N HIS A 212 17.63 4.58 3.19
CA HIS A 212 17.76 3.78 4.42
C HIS A 212 18.66 2.57 4.21
N TYR A 213 18.49 1.87 3.08
CA TYR A 213 19.33 0.70 2.76
C TYR A 213 20.77 1.08 2.41
N SER A 214 20.95 2.22 1.73
CA SER A 214 22.29 2.72 1.38
C SER A 214 23.09 3.23 2.59
N ALA A 215 22.41 3.61 3.67
CA ALA A 215 23.02 4.11 4.89
C ALA A 215 23.27 3.00 5.93
N SER A 216 22.79 1.78 5.70
CA SER A 216 23.02 0.63 6.57
C SER A 216 24.23 -0.16 6.09
N ASP A 217 25.07 -0.59 7.05
CA ASP A 217 26.22 -1.47 6.80
C ASP A 217 25.82 -2.96 6.67
N ILE A 218 24.55 -3.21 6.26
CA ILE A 218 23.97 -4.55 6.14
C ILE A 218 24.00 -4.98 4.68
#